data_a68f801e7606ad1bb3f9ae854a6627c3
#
_entry.id   a68f801e7606ad1bb3f9ae854a6627c3
#
_cell.length_a   1.000
_cell.length_b   1.000
_cell.length_c   1.000
_cell.angle_alpha   90.00
_cell.angle_beta   90.00
_cell.angle_gamma   90.00
#
_symmetry.space_group_name_H-M   'P 1'
#
loop_
_entity.id
_entity.type
_entity.pdbx_description
1 polymer ?
#
loop_
_entity_poly.entity_id
_entity_poly.type
_entity_poly.pdbx_seq_one_letter_code
_entity_poly.pdbx_strand_id
1 'polypeptide(L)'
;MGEPLHPKKKESALAIFHLTMKPMARSSGRSVIGSVAYRSGEKLTNERDGVTHDYSRRDGVESATLVLPGERDENRAAFWNRVEAHHKRGDAVPGREIQVALPAELDREARRALAVEYARDLSTRYGVGVDVAVHSPHGEGDERNHHAHIVMTACRVEPDGTLGRKVVELDPIHCKRNELPTPADYERARWQELTNGALEHAQRPERIDHRSRAEQGLEGPAQEKMGPAVTAIERRAEREARAEGREYEPVTDRARERSRLMELRDVAVHQAQRAKEWLVEYGQRIARLAQSPFSREALAAVGTQELDRQAQERAQAAARLQLQQQQAQREALQREQLRQREIERDRQRQIERDRGPSLGR
;
A
#
# COMPACT_ATOMS: atom_id res chain seq x y z
N MET A 1 -44.49 -7.67 24.51
CA MET A 1 -43.08 -8.01 24.76
C MET A 1 -42.31 -7.58 23.54
N GLY A 2 -41.58 -6.46 23.63
CA GLY A 2 -40.79 -5.92 22.52
C GLY A 2 -39.45 -6.63 22.46
N GLU A 3 -39.12 -7.13 21.27
CA GLU A 3 -37.77 -7.66 21.00
C GLU A 3 -36.74 -6.55 21.21
N PRO A 4 -35.57 -6.85 21.78
CA PRO A 4 -34.50 -5.87 21.93
C PRO A 4 -33.91 -5.56 20.54
N LEU A 5 -33.96 -4.30 20.16
CA LEU A 5 -33.22 -3.75 19.02
C LEU A 5 -31.75 -4.09 19.15
N HIS A 6 -31.27 -4.98 18.30
CA HIS A 6 -29.81 -5.22 18.16
C HIS A 6 -29.12 -3.89 17.85
N PRO A 7 -28.08 -3.53 18.60
CA PRO A 7 -27.31 -2.34 18.31
C PRO A 7 -26.71 -2.48 16.91
N LYS A 8 -27.01 -1.52 16.03
CA LYS A 8 -26.34 -1.42 14.71
C LYS A 8 -24.84 -1.47 14.95
N LYS A 9 -24.14 -2.49 14.43
CA LYS A 9 -22.69 -2.49 14.36
C LYS A 9 -22.27 -1.19 13.69
N LYS A 10 -21.60 -0.29 14.42
CA LYS A 10 -20.94 0.88 13.84
C LYS A 10 -19.96 0.31 12.81
N GLU A 11 -20.11 0.68 11.54
CA GLU A 11 -19.09 0.41 10.52
C GLU A 11 -17.79 0.98 11.07
N SER A 12 -16.82 0.11 11.36
CA SER A 12 -15.51 0.55 11.83
C SER A 12 -14.84 1.30 10.70
N ALA A 13 -14.40 2.53 10.94
CA ALA A 13 -13.60 3.26 9.99
C ALA A 13 -12.32 2.44 9.68
N LEU A 14 -11.93 2.39 8.40
CA LEU A 14 -10.74 1.67 7.98
C LEU A 14 -9.50 2.54 8.21
N ALA A 15 -8.57 2.07 9.01
CA ALA A 15 -7.24 2.63 9.12
C ALA A 15 -6.36 2.20 7.91
N ILE A 16 -5.23 2.88 7.71
CA ILE A 16 -4.34 2.64 6.57
C ILE A 16 -3.60 1.31 6.76
N PHE A 17 -3.79 0.37 5.83
CA PHE A 17 -2.98 -0.85 5.74
C PHE A 17 -1.87 -0.72 4.71
N HIS A 18 -0.66 -1.08 5.10
CA HIS A 18 0.47 -1.29 4.19
C HIS A 18 1.44 -2.30 4.78
N LEU A 19 1.81 -3.32 4.01
CA LEU A 19 2.95 -4.19 4.26
C LEU A 19 3.62 -4.56 2.94
N THR A 20 4.91 -4.32 2.85
CA THR A 20 5.77 -4.83 1.77
C THR A 20 6.95 -5.57 2.36
N MET A 21 7.38 -6.64 1.69
CA MET A 21 8.56 -7.42 2.04
C MET A 21 9.51 -7.48 0.85
N LYS A 22 10.79 -7.13 1.06
CA LYS A 22 11.81 -7.06 0.01
C LYS A 22 13.11 -7.71 0.45
N PRO A 23 13.80 -8.47 -0.44
CA PRO A 23 15.14 -8.96 -0.15
C PRO A 23 16.17 -7.82 -0.21
N MET A 24 17.18 -7.90 0.61
CA MET A 24 18.38 -7.05 0.57
C MET A 24 19.50 -7.82 -0.10
N ALA A 25 19.47 -7.89 -1.44
CA ALA A 25 20.46 -8.63 -2.21
C ALA A 25 21.66 -7.75 -2.53
N ARG A 26 22.87 -8.27 -2.34
CA ARG A 26 24.13 -7.60 -2.73
C ARG A 26 24.19 -7.36 -4.24
N SER A 27 23.69 -8.28 -5.03
CA SER A 27 23.63 -8.15 -6.50
C SER A 27 22.85 -6.92 -6.98
N SER A 28 21.99 -6.33 -6.11
CA SER A 28 21.29 -5.08 -6.39
C SER A 28 22.05 -3.84 -5.91
N GLY A 29 23.32 -3.96 -5.53
CA GLY A 29 24.12 -2.87 -4.98
C GLY A 29 23.75 -2.46 -3.56
N ARG A 30 22.94 -3.26 -2.86
CA ARG A 30 22.47 -2.93 -1.50
C ARG A 30 23.41 -3.52 -0.45
N SER A 31 23.81 -2.69 0.52
CA SER A 31 24.44 -3.11 1.76
C SER A 31 23.39 -3.23 2.86
N VAL A 32 23.38 -4.33 3.62
CA VAL A 32 22.51 -4.44 4.80
C VAL A 32 22.93 -3.42 5.86
N ILE A 33 24.23 -3.19 6.04
CA ILE A 33 24.79 -2.18 6.95
C ILE A 33 24.31 -0.78 6.56
N GLY A 34 24.45 -0.39 5.28
CA GLY A 34 23.98 0.90 4.78
C GLY A 34 22.47 1.06 4.92
N SER A 35 21.72 -0.03 4.74
CA SER A 35 20.29 -0.03 4.91
C SER A 35 19.87 0.15 6.38
N VAL A 36 20.54 -0.51 7.30
CA VAL A 36 20.31 -0.37 8.75
C VAL A 36 20.70 1.03 9.20
N ALA A 37 21.90 1.52 8.84
CA ALA A 37 22.35 2.87 9.16
C ALA A 37 21.34 3.94 8.72
N TYR A 38 20.84 3.82 7.48
CA TYR A 38 19.84 4.75 6.94
C TYR A 38 18.54 4.74 7.74
N ARG A 39 18.07 3.58 8.21
CA ARG A 39 16.80 3.44 8.92
C ARG A 39 16.90 3.80 10.38
N SER A 40 18.00 3.41 11.04
CA SER A 40 18.21 3.76 12.44
C SER A 40 18.66 5.21 12.66
N GLY A 41 19.07 5.91 11.57
CA GLY A 41 19.64 7.26 11.70
C GLY A 41 21.02 7.24 12.35
N GLU A 42 21.79 6.16 12.18
CA GLU A 42 23.08 6.00 12.81
C GLU A 42 24.24 6.08 11.81
N LYS A 43 25.43 6.23 12.34
CA LYS A 43 26.68 6.10 11.60
C LYS A 43 27.23 4.70 11.77
N LEU A 44 27.21 3.89 10.71
CA LEU A 44 27.70 2.51 10.72
C LEU A 44 28.75 2.32 9.62
N THR A 45 29.81 1.58 9.95
CA THR A 45 30.86 1.19 8.98
C THR A 45 30.67 -0.27 8.61
N ASN A 46 30.61 -0.54 7.30
CA ASN A 46 30.63 -1.89 6.77
C ASN A 46 32.08 -2.40 6.72
N GLU A 47 32.44 -3.30 7.62
CA GLU A 47 33.82 -3.82 7.74
C GLU A 47 34.23 -4.65 6.52
N ARG A 48 33.29 -5.17 5.73
CA ARG A 48 33.60 -5.98 4.55
C ARG A 48 34.19 -5.15 3.40
N ASP A 49 33.77 -3.91 3.22
CA ASP A 49 34.19 -3.02 2.13
C ASP A 49 34.80 -1.69 2.61
N GLY A 50 34.82 -1.48 3.92
CA GLY A 50 35.35 -0.27 4.55
C GLY A 50 34.47 0.97 4.41
N VAL A 51 33.27 0.84 3.80
CA VAL A 51 32.39 1.99 3.55
C VAL A 51 31.66 2.39 4.83
N THR A 52 31.77 3.66 5.19
CA THR A 52 31.04 4.25 6.31
C THR A 52 29.78 4.93 5.80
N HIS A 53 28.65 4.52 6.33
CA HIS A 53 27.33 5.12 6.08
C HIS A 53 26.96 6.01 7.27
N ASP A 54 26.92 7.32 7.08
CA ASP A 54 26.63 8.30 8.14
C ASP A 54 25.26 8.96 7.89
N TYR A 55 24.28 8.57 8.67
CA TYR A 55 22.92 9.12 8.67
C TYR A 55 22.54 9.73 10.02
N SER A 56 23.51 10.07 10.86
CA SER A 56 23.28 10.64 12.20
C SER A 56 22.55 12.00 12.18
N ARG A 57 22.55 12.69 11.03
CA ARG A 57 21.82 13.95 10.84
C ARG A 57 20.45 13.77 10.20
N ARG A 58 19.99 12.52 10.02
CA ARG A 58 18.72 12.25 9.39
C ARG A 58 17.58 12.53 10.36
N ASP A 59 16.64 13.36 9.92
CA ASP A 59 15.40 13.63 10.64
C ASP A 59 14.34 12.53 10.43
N GLY A 60 13.35 12.48 11.32
CA GLY A 60 12.18 11.62 11.19
C GLY A 60 12.34 10.22 11.77
N VAL A 61 13.49 9.86 12.33
CA VAL A 61 13.66 8.59 13.06
C VAL A 61 13.19 8.80 14.51
N GLU A 62 12.08 8.16 14.88
CA GLU A 62 11.52 8.27 16.24
C GLU A 62 12.18 7.31 17.22
N SER A 63 12.49 6.11 16.77
CA SER A 63 13.19 5.08 17.56
C SER A 63 13.80 4.02 16.66
N ALA A 64 14.86 3.38 17.15
CA ALA A 64 15.46 2.21 16.52
C ALA A 64 15.83 1.18 17.62
N THR A 65 15.39 -0.07 17.44
CA THR A 65 15.59 -1.15 18.41
C THR A 65 16.04 -2.42 17.71
N LEU A 66 17.14 -3.01 18.20
CA LEU A 66 17.59 -4.32 17.77
C LEU A 66 16.98 -5.38 18.70
N VAL A 67 16.28 -6.35 18.12
CA VAL A 67 15.66 -7.48 18.84
C VAL A 67 16.34 -8.76 18.40
N LEU A 68 16.88 -9.49 19.36
CA LEU A 68 17.59 -10.74 19.12
C LEU A 68 16.93 -11.91 19.86
N PRO A 69 17.00 -13.15 19.32
CA PRO A 69 16.55 -14.33 20.04
C PRO A 69 17.24 -14.46 21.41
N GLY A 70 16.48 -14.90 22.41
CA GLY A 70 16.99 -15.03 23.78
C GLY A 70 17.18 -13.69 24.52
N GLU A 71 16.51 -12.63 24.05
CA GLU A 71 16.56 -11.28 24.66
C GLU A 71 17.98 -10.73 24.85
N ARG A 72 18.90 -11.12 23.96
CA ARG A 72 20.30 -10.65 24.00
C ARG A 72 20.36 -9.17 23.67
N ASP A 73 21.23 -8.49 24.40
CA ASP A 73 21.67 -7.15 24.04
C ASP A 73 23.01 -7.21 23.32
N GLU A 74 23.11 -6.62 22.14
CA GLU A 74 24.31 -6.58 21.34
C GLU A 74 24.39 -5.23 20.60
N ASN A 75 25.61 -4.75 20.40
CA ASN A 75 25.84 -3.55 19.60
C ASN A 75 25.37 -3.76 18.15
N ARG A 76 24.54 -2.85 17.64
CA ARG A 76 23.95 -2.92 16.29
C ARG A 76 25.03 -3.06 15.19
N ALA A 77 26.10 -2.27 15.26
CA ALA A 77 27.18 -2.35 14.27
C ALA A 77 27.89 -3.70 14.30
N ALA A 78 28.22 -4.20 15.49
CA ALA A 78 28.87 -5.51 15.66
C ALA A 78 27.99 -6.64 15.15
N PHE A 79 26.70 -6.63 15.50
CA PHE A 79 25.75 -7.63 15.04
C PHE A 79 25.64 -7.67 13.51
N TRP A 80 25.37 -6.53 12.87
CA TRP A 80 25.14 -6.50 11.42
C TRP A 80 26.42 -6.74 10.61
N ASN A 81 27.62 -6.35 11.11
CA ASN A 81 28.89 -6.70 10.50
C ASN A 81 29.14 -8.21 10.56
N ARG A 82 28.80 -8.85 11.67
CA ARG A 82 28.86 -10.30 11.80
C ARG A 82 27.91 -11.01 10.83
N VAL A 83 26.67 -10.52 10.66
CA VAL A 83 25.72 -11.00 9.65
C VAL A 83 26.28 -10.83 8.24
N GLU A 84 26.87 -9.67 7.93
CA GLU A 84 27.48 -9.38 6.64
C GLU A 84 28.65 -10.33 6.34
N ALA A 85 29.51 -10.60 7.33
CA ALA A 85 30.64 -11.51 7.21
C ALA A 85 30.23 -12.99 7.08
N HIS A 86 29.10 -13.38 7.68
CA HIS A 86 28.55 -14.74 7.58
C HIS A 86 28.19 -15.12 6.14
N HIS A 87 27.67 -14.18 5.38
CA HIS A 87 27.26 -14.38 3.99
C HIS A 87 28.40 -14.10 3.02
N LYS A 88 29.11 -15.15 2.56
CA LYS A 88 30.35 -15.00 1.76
C LYS A 88 30.12 -14.73 0.27
N ARG A 89 28.97 -15.12 -0.31
CA ARG A 89 28.72 -15.00 -1.74
C ARG A 89 28.48 -13.54 -2.17
N GLY A 90 28.92 -13.18 -3.39
CA GLY A 90 28.69 -11.85 -3.97
C GLY A 90 27.22 -11.55 -4.29
N ASP A 91 26.39 -12.58 -4.52
CA ASP A 91 24.95 -12.50 -4.76
C ASP A 91 24.09 -12.78 -3.51
N ALA A 92 24.71 -12.84 -2.32
CA ALA A 92 24.01 -13.16 -1.09
C ALA A 92 22.86 -12.18 -0.79
N VAL A 93 21.86 -12.69 -0.08
CA VAL A 93 20.78 -11.91 0.54
C VAL A 93 20.95 -11.98 2.06
N PRO A 94 21.76 -11.08 2.67
CA PRO A 94 22.02 -11.11 4.10
C PRO A 94 20.81 -10.82 4.97
N GLY A 95 19.85 -10.06 4.44
CA GLY A 95 18.65 -9.67 5.17
C GLY A 95 17.45 -9.46 4.27
N ARG A 96 16.33 -9.22 4.93
CA ARG A 96 15.05 -8.84 4.31
C ARG A 96 14.48 -7.64 5.04
N GLU A 97 13.78 -6.81 4.32
CA GLU A 97 13.09 -5.66 4.89
C GLU A 97 11.59 -5.87 4.77
N ILE A 98 10.90 -5.67 5.89
CA ILE A 98 9.46 -5.42 5.92
C ILE A 98 9.26 -3.92 6.20
N GLN A 99 8.40 -3.29 5.42
CA GLN A 99 7.91 -1.95 5.70
C GLN A 99 6.41 -2.03 5.96
N VAL A 100 5.98 -1.46 7.09
CA VAL A 100 4.57 -1.42 7.52
C VAL A 100 4.11 0.00 7.77
N ALA A 101 2.83 0.29 7.50
CA ALA A 101 2.18 1.50 7.99
C ALA A 101 1.77 1.29 9.45
N LEU A 102 2.02 2.30 10.27
CA LEU A 102 1.57 2.36 11.66
C LEU A 102 0.29 3.21 11.73
N PRO A 103 -0.75 2.78 12.46
CA PRO A 103 -1.97 3.57 12.59
C PRO A 103 -1.72 4.96 13.17
N ALA A 104 -2.21 5.99 12.47
CA ALA A 104 -2.15 7.36 12.97
C ALA A 104 -3.04 7.56 14.20
N GLU A 105 -4.02 6.68 14.37
CA GLU A 105 -4.99 6.62 15.47
C GLU A 105 -4.36 6.23 16.81
N LEU A 106 -3.19 5.58 16.78
CA LEU A 106 -2.38 5.28 17.96
C LEU A 106 -1.49 6.47 18.29
N ASP A 107 -1.19 6.66 19.58
CA ASP A 107 -0.17 7.60 20.00
C ASP A 107 1.25 7.09 19.68
N ARG A 108 2.25 7.91 19.91
CA ARG A 108 3.65 7.62 19.59
C ARG A 108 4.17 6.37 20.32
N GLU A 109 3.81 6.21 21.58
CA GLU A 109 4.28 5.11 22.42
C GLU A 109 3.63 3.80 22.01
N ALA A 110 2.32 3.81 21.74
CA ALA A 110 1.59 2.64 21.24
C ALA A 110 2.08 2.20 19.87
N ARG A 111 2.39 3.14 18.94
CA ARG A 111 3.00 2.81 17.65
C ARG A 111 4.37 2.15 17.81
N ARG A 112 5.21 2.69 18.70
CA ARG A 112 6.51 2.09 19.01
C ARG A 112 6.36 0.70 19.62
N ALA A 113 5.47 0.54 20.60
CA ALA A 113 5.22 -0.75 21.25
C ALA A 113 4.76 -1.80 20.22
N LEU A 114 3.79 -1.47 19.36
CA LEU A 114 3.30 -2.34 18.28
C LEU A 114 4.43 -2.76 17.32
N ALA A 115 5.29 -1.83 16.92
CA ALA A 115 6.40 -2.13 16.01
C ALA A 115 7.44 -3.06 16.67
N VAL A 116 7.75 -2.86 17.95
CA VAL A 116 8.68 -3.69 18.72
C VAL A 116 8.06 -5.07 19.02
N GLU A 117 6.77 -5.14 19.33
CA GLU A 117 6.05 -6.39 19.50
C GLU A 117 6.10 -7.24 18.24
N TYR A 118 5.84 -6.65 17.09
CA TYR A 118 5.95 -7.36 15.82
C TYR A 118 7.39 -7.81 15.53
N ALA A 119 8.40 -7.00 15.86
CA ALA A 119 9.80 -7.42 15.74
C ALA A 119 10.14 -8.62 16.64
N ARG A 120 9.61 -8.67 17.87
CA ARG A 120 9.76 -9.81 18.78
C ARG A 120 9.03 -11.06 18.25
N ASP A 121 7.83 -10.87 17.73
CA ASP A 121 7.05 -11.95 17.10
C ASP A 121 7.82 -12.58 15.92
N LEU A 122 8.39 -11.76 15.03
CA LEU A 122 9.24 -12.20 13.92
C LEU A 122 10.50 -12.93 14.42
N SER A 123 11.18 -12.34 15.41
CA SER A 123 12.38 -12.93 16.01
C SER A 123 12.11 -14.30 16.61
N THR A 124 11.01 -14.44 17.34
CA THR A 124 10.61 -15.70 17.99
C THR A 124 10.19 -16.75 16.97
N ARG A 125 9.33 -16.40 16.00
CA ARG A 125 8.79 -17.37 15.03
C ARG A 125 9.84 -17.89 14.06
N TYR A 126 10.74 -17.04 13.61
CA TYR A 126 11.73 -17.41 12.60
C TYR A 126 13.13 -17.65 13.17
N GLY A 127 13.35 -17.33 14.44
CA GLY A 127 14.68 -17.40 15.04
C GLY A 127 15.65 -16.44 14.35
N VAL A 128 15.26 -15.19 14.08
CA VAL A 128 16.05 -14.20 13.35
C VAL A 128 16.37 -12.98 14.22
N GLY A 129 17.47 -12.32 13.93
CA GLY A 129 17.71 -10.98 14.47
C GLY A 129 16.88 -9.97 13.68
N VAL A 130 16.24 -9.03 14.37
CA VAL A 130 15.32 -8.04 13.81
C VAL A 130 15.70 -6.65 14.28
N ASP A 131 15.92 -5.74 13.35
CA ASP A 131 16.19 -4.32 13.62
C ASP A 131 14.99 -3.50 13.16
N VAL A 132 14.25 -2.91 14.10
CA VAL A 132 13.05 -2.13 13.85
C VAL A 132 13.30 -0.65 14.06
N ALA A 133 13.01 0.16 13.06
CA ALA A 133 13.07 1.61 13.13
C ALA A 133 11.68 2.21 12.84
N VAL A 134 11.19 3.04 13.76
CA VAL A 134 9.93 3.75 13.64
C VAL A 134 10.20 5.15 13.12
N HIS A 135 9.46 5.54 12.08
CA HIS A 135 9.62 6.84 11.43
C HIS A 135 8.34 7.66 11.51
N SER A 136 8.49 8.95 11.81
CA SER A 136 7.44 9.95 11.68
C SER A 136 7.19 10.31 10.20
N PRO A 137 6.00 10.86 9.89
CA PRO A 137 5.74 11.44 8.58
C PRO A 137 6.76 12.52 8.23
N HIS A 138 7.16 12.59 6.97
CA HIS A 138 7.99 13.69 6.50
C HIS A 138 7.14 14.96 6.39
N GLY A 139 7.68 16.13 6.79
CA GLY A 139 6.95 17.39 6.91
C GLY A 139 6.20 17.90 5.66
N GLU A 140 6.49 17.34 4.48
CA GLU A 140 5.79 17.65 3.22
C GLU A 140 4.85 16.51 2.77
N GLY A 141 4.53 15.53 3.62
CA GLY A 141 3.72 14.37 3.30
C GLY A 141 2.37 14.32 4.00
N ASP A 142 1.69 13.19 3.86
CA ASP A 142 0.51 12.88 4.66
C ASP A 142 0.97 12.69 6.12
N GLU A 143 0.49 13.52 7.02
CA GLU A 143 0.82 13.49 8.46
C GLU A 143 0.43 12.15 9.12
N ARG A 144 -0.40 11.36 8.46
CA ARG A 144 -0.78 10.01 8.91
C ARG A 144 0.22 8.94 8.49
N ASN A 145 1.24 9.26 7.70
CA ASN A 145 2.19 8.29 7.14
C ASN A 145 3.26 7.86 8.16
N HIS A 146 2.82 7.53 9.38
CA HIS A 146 3.67 6.84 10.34
C HIS A 146 3.99 5.44 9.82
N HIS A 147 5.25 5.03 9.89
CA HIS A 147 5.66 3.73 9.35
C HIS A 147 6.87 3.16 10.09
N ALA A 148 7.02 1.85 10.02
CA ALA A 148 8.19 1.18 10.53
C ALA A 148 8.92 0.44 9.41
N HIS A 149 10.25 0.51 9.46
CA HIS A 149 11.16 -0.32 8.70
C HIS A 149 11.69 -1.42 9.61
N ILE A 150 11.57 -2.65 9.19
CA ILE A 150 11.94 -3.83 9.95
C ILE A 150 12.91 -4.63 9.11
N VAL A 151 14.18 -4.62 9.49
CA VAL A 151 15.25 -5.38 8.82
C VAL A 151 15.50 -6.64 9.61
N MET A 152 15.35 -7.81 8.98
CA MET A 152 15.61 -9.10 9.61
C MET A 152 16.71 -9.85 8.91
N THR A 153 17.45 -10.69 9.65
CA THR A 153 18.46 -11.57 9.07
C THR A 153 17.82 -12.61 8.15
N ALA A 154 18.53 -13.02 7.11
CA ALA A 154 18.11 -14.13 6.26
C ALA A 154 18.55 -15.50 6.79
N CYS A 155 19.35 -15.53 7.84
CA CYS A 155 19.78 -16.73 8.56
C CYS A 155 19.23 -16.71 9.99
N ARG A 156 19.16 -17.90 10.60
CA ARG A 156 18.83 -18.03 12.01
C ARG A 156 19.91 -17.40 12.89
N VAL A 157 19.48 -16.88 14.01
CA VAL A 157 20.34 -16.42 15.10
C VAL A 157 19.99 -17.29 16.30
N GLU A 158 20.95 -18.09 16.74
CA GLU A 158 20.77 -18.97 17.88
C GLU A 158 20.74 -18.17 19.20
N PRO A 159 20.18 -18.70 20.28
CA PRO A 159 20.12 -17.98 21.56
C PRO A 159 21.51 -17.58 22.12
N ASP A 160 22.56 -18.29 21.76
CA ASP A 160 23.95 -17.94 22.09
C ASP A 160 24.53 -16.85 21.19
N GLY A 161 23.77 -16.43 20.18
CA GLY A 161 24.15 -15.41 19.20
C GLY A 161 24.88 -15.95 17.97
N THR A 162 25.14 -17.25 17.86
CA THR A 162 25.74 -17.82 16.65
C THR A 162 24.79 -17.70 15.45
N LEU A 163 25.37 -17.50 14.25
CA LEU A 163 24.58 -17.39 13.01
C LEU A 163 24.45 -18.76 12.36
N GLY A 164 23.21 -19.21 12.24
CA GLY A 164 22.86 -20.52 11.72
C GLY A 164 22.57 -20.55 10.20
N ARG A 165 21.78 -21.51 9.79
CA ARG A 165 21.39 -21.72 8.38
C ARG A 165 20.38 -20.68 7.92
N LYS A 166 20.23 -20.55 6.60
CA LYS A 166 19.18 -19.73 5.96
C LYS A 166 17.79 -20.16 6.44
N VAL A 167 16.96 -19.17 6.74
CA VAL A 167 15.53 -19.37 7.05
C VAL A 167 14.78 -19.56 5.73
N VAL A 168 14.51 -20.80 5.38
CA VAL A 168 13.90 -21.16 4.09
C VAL A 168 12.44 -20.72 4.00
N GLU A 169 11.76 -20.65 5.13
CA GLU A 169 10.38 -20.19 5.28
C GLU A 169 10.20 -18.72 4.83
N LEU A 170 11.28 -17.94 4.91
CA LEU A 170 11.33 -16.56 4.44
C LEU A 170 11.77 -16.42 2.96
N ASP A 171 12.05 -17.51 2.26
CA ASP A 171 12.49 -17.49 0.88
C ASP A 171 11.32 -17.66 -0.09
N PRO A 172 10.91 -16.62 -0.86
CA PRO A 172 9.81 -16.72 -1.82
C PRO A 172 10.03 -17.78 -2.89
N ILE A 173 11.29 -18.07 -3.25
CA ILE A 173 11.61 -19.11 -4.24
C ILE A 173 11.35 -20.49 -3.66
N HIS A 174 11.72 -20.71 -2.38
CA HIS A 174 11.42 -21.94 -1.66
C HIS A 174 9.91 -22.13 -1.53
N CYS A 175 9.18 -21.12 -1.09
CA CYS A 175 7.73 -21.17 -0.94
C CYS A 175 7.06 -21.49 -2.27
N LYS A 176 7.42 -20.80 -3.35
CA LYS A 176 6.86 -21.07 -4.68
C LYS A 176 7.12 -22.50 -5.17
N ARG A 177 8.33 -23.05 -4.95
CA ARG A 177 8.67 -24.43 -5.36
C ARG A 177 7.91 -25.50 -4.57
N ASN A 178 7.48 -25.18 -3.36
CA ASN A 178 6.76 -26.11 -2.48
C ASN A 178 5.27 -25.76 -2.37
N GLU A 179 4.74 -24.92 -3.26
CA GLU A 179 3.32 -24.52 -3.31
C GLU A 179 2.82 -23.93 -1.97
N LEU A 180 3.72 -23.30 -1.22
CA LEU A 180 3.40 -22.63 0.05
C LEU A 180 3.01 -21.15 -0.21
N PRO A 181 2.17 -20.56 0.65
CA PRO A 181 1.92 -19.12 0.64
C PRO A 181 3.23 -18.33 0.73
N THR A 182 3.27 -17.16 0.09
CA THR A 182 4.48 -16.34 0.19
C THR A 182 4.63 -15.82 1.63
N PRO A 183 5.88 -15.59 2.09
CA PRO A 183 6.08 -15.02 3.42
C PRO A 183 5.33 -13.69 3.61
N ALA A 184 5.24 -12.88 2.55
CA ALA A 184 4.52 -11.62 2.60
C ALA A 184 3.02 -11.78 2.84
N ASP A 185 2.38 -12.84 2.31
CA ASP A 185 0.95 -13.08 2.50
C ASP A 185 0.65 -13.48 3.95
N TYR A 186 1.49 -14.34 4.51
CA TYR A 186 1.39 -14.71 5.92
C TYR A 186 1.60 -13.49 6.84
N GLU A 187 2.64 -12.70 6.57
CA GLU A 187 2.96 -11.52 7.39
C GLU A 187 1.92 -10.41 7.29
N ARG A 188 1.19 -10.29 6.17
CA ARG A 188 0.06 -9.35 6.04
C ARG A 188 -1.08 -9.69 7.01
N ALA A 189 -1.45 -10.95 7.08
CA ALA A 189 -2.48 -11.42 8.01
C ALA A 189 -2.05 -11.22 9.47
N ARG A 190 -0.79 -11.57 9.79
CA ARG A 190 -0.23 -11.41 11.13
C ARG A 190 -0.13 -9.96 11.55
N TRP A 191 0.30 -9.07 10.65
CA TRP A 191 0.34 -7.63 10.90
C TRP A 191 -1.05 -7.05 11.16
N GLN A 192 -2.07 -7.49 10.44
CA GLN A 192 -3.46 -7.11 10.73
C GLN A 192 -3.89 -7.52 12.13
N GLU A 193 -3.60 -8.74 12.53
CA GLU A 193 -3.97 -9.25 13.85
C GLU A 193 -3.37 -8.40 14.98
N LEU A 194 -2.05 -8.17 14.95
CA LEU A 194 -1.35 -7.37 15.95
C LEU A 194 -1.85 -5.90 15.95
N THR A 195 -2.00 -5.32 14.77
CA THR A 195 -2.45 -3.93 14.65
C THR A 195 -3.88 -3.75 15.17
N ASN A 196 -4.78 -4.66 14.81
CA ASN A 196 -6.16 -4.59 15.29
C ASN A 196 -6.26 -4.84 16.80
N GLY A 197 -5.40 -5.69 17.35
CA GLY A 197 -5.28 -5.88 18.80
C GLY A 197 -4.78 -4.60 19.51
N ALA A 198 -3.78 -3.92 18.95
CA ALA A 198 -3.28 -2.66 19.49
C ALA A 198 -4.33 -1.53 19.43
N LEU A 199 -5.08 -1.43 18.33
CA LEU A 199 -6.19 -0.48 18.20
C LEU A 199 -7.30 -0.75 19.20
N GLU A 200 -7.63 -2.01 19.41
CA GLU A 200 -8.64 -2.42 20.41
C GLU A 200 -8.19 -2.08 21.83
N HIS A 201 -6.95 -2.40 22.18
CA HIS A 201 -6.37 -2.04 23.47
C HIS A 201 -6.39 -0.52 23.72
N ALA A 202 -6.12 0.27 22.68
CA ALA A 202 -6.21 1.73 22.72
C ALA A 202 -7.66 2.25 22.62
N GLN A 203 -8.67 1.40 22.68
CA GLN A 203 -10.10 1.73 22.56
C GLN A 203 -10.44 2.50 21.28
N ARG A 204 -9.73 2.23 20.19
CA ARG A 204 -9.98 2.82 18.87
C ARG A 204 -10.95 1.95 18.08
N PRO A 205 -11.97 2.56 17.43
CA PRO A 205 -12.93 1.81 16.61
C PRO A 205 -12.36 1.41 15.25
N GLU A 206 -11.29 2.08 14.78
CA GLU A 206 -10.68 1.84 13.49
C GLU A 206 -10.07 0.43 13.43
N ARG A 207 -10.08 -0.16 12.24
CA ARG A 207 -9.46 -1.48 11.99
C ARG A 207 -8.74 -1.45 10.64
N ILE A 208 -7.71 -2.27 10.49
CA ILE A 208 -7.09 -2.54 9.18
C ILE A 208 -7.59 -3.85 8.61
N ASP A 209 -7.60 -3.96 7.29
CA ASP A 209 -7.89 -5.20 6.55
C ASP A 209 -6.80 -5.43 5.50
N HIS A 210 -6.12 -6.58 5.58
CA HIS A 210 -5.00 -6.93 4.71
C HIS A 210 -5.44 -7.50 3.36
N ARG A 211 -6.72 -7.90 3.24
CA ARG A 211 -7.27 -8.49 2.02
C ARG A 211 -7.30 -7.46 0.89
N SER A 212 -7.28 -7.95 -0.32
CA SER A 212 -7.48 -7.08 -1.49
C SER A 212 -8.89 -6.46 -1.48
N ARG A 213 -9.08 -5.33 -2.16
CA ARG A 213 -10.40 -4.69 -2.27
C ARG A 213 -11.49 -5.64 -2.80
N ALA A 214 -11.12 -6.51 -3.75
CA ALA A 214 -12.04 -7.51 -4.30
C ALA A 214 -12.47 -8.53 -3.24
N GLU A 215 -11.54 -9.02 -2.43
CA GLU A 215 -11.83 -9.94 -1.33
C GLU A 215 -12.63 -9.29 -0.19
N GLN A 216 -12.50 -7.97 -0.03
CA GLN A 216 -13.31 -7.17 0.89
C GLN A 216 -14.72 -6.88 0.34
N GLY A 217 -15.01 -7.23 -0.92
CA GLY A 217 -16.27 -6.90 -1.60
C GLY A 217 -16.41 -5.40 -1.93
N LEU A 218 -15.28 -4.67 -1.95
CA LEU A 218 -15.26 -3.26 -2.29
C LEU A 218 -15.12 -3.07 -3.79
N GLU A 219 -16.09 -2.44 -4.41
CA GLU A 219 -16.08 -2.12 -5.84
C GLU A 219 -15.04 -1.04 -6.18
N GLY A 220 -14.60 -1.04 -7.43
CA GLY A 220 -13.69 -0.06 -8.00
C GLY A 220 -12.22 -0.48 -7.99
N PRO A 221 -11.41 0.17 -8.83
CA PRO A 221 -9.99 -0.16 -8.98
C PRO A 221 -9.18 0.15 -7.72
N ALA A 222 -8.14 -0.64 -7.49
CA ALA A 222 -7.16 -0.35 -6.45
C ALA A 222 -6.39 0.93 -6.81
N GLN A 223 -6.10 1.77 -5.82
CA GLN A 223 -5.23 2.93 -6.04
C GLN A 223 -3.81 2.46 -6.36
N GLU A 224 -3.33 2.79 -7.55
CA GLU A 224 -1.92 2.60 -7.88
C GLU A 224 -1.03 3.56 -7.09
N LYS A 225 0.07 3.02 -6.56
CA LYS A 225 1.09 3.84 -5.88
C LYS A 225 1.84 4.66 -6.92
N MET A 226 1.90 5.95 -6.75
CA MET A 226 2.64 6.84 -7.65
C MET A 226 4.14 6.55 -7.71
N GLY A 227 4.69 6.03 -6.63
CA GLY A 227 6.12 5.80 -6.47
C GLY A 227 6.89 7.09 -6.11
N PRO A 228 8.11 6.95 -5.55
CA PRO A 228 8.86 8.10 -5.01
C PRO A 228 9.17 9.18 -6.04
N ALA A 229 9.58 8.79 -7.25
CA ALA A 229 9.95 9.73 -8.30
C ALA A 229 8.76 10.59 -8.77
N VAL A 230 7.63 9.94 -9.08
CA VAL A 230 6.40 10.63 -9.48
C VAL A 230 5.89 11.53 -8.35
N THR A 231 5.90 11.03 -7.11
CA THR A 231 5.49 11.82 -5.95
C THR A 231 6.37 13.07 -5.76
N ALA A 232 7.68 12.97 -6.00
CA ALA A 232 8.59 14.12 -5.90
C ALA A 232 8.30 15.17 -6.99
N ILE A 233 8.02 14.73 -8.22
CA ILE A 233 7.65 15.62 -9.35
C ILE A 233 6.34 16.37 -9.02
N GLU A 234 5.31 15.62 -8.57
CA GLU A 234 4.02 16.24 -8.28
C GLU A 234 4.08 17.20 -7.09
N ARG A 235 4.80 16.88 -6.04
CA ARG A 235 5.02 17.80 -4.91
C ARG A 235 5.73 19.09 -5.32
N ARG A 236 6.68 18.98 -6.24
CA ARG A 236 7.35 20.17 -6.79
C ARG A 236 6.35 21.03 -7.56
N ALA A 237 5.58 20.45 -8.45
CA ALA A 237 4.56 21.15 -9.23
C ALA A 237 3.48 21.78 -8.35
N GLU A 238 3.05 21.11 -7.29
CA GLU A 238 2.11 21.64 -6.31
C GLU A 238 2.67 22.87 -5.57
N ARG A 239 3.95 22.84 -5.16
CA ARG A 239 4.62 23.98 -4.53
C ARG A 239 4.73 25.17 -5.49
N GLU A 240 5.10 24.91 -6.75
CA GLU A 240 5.20 25.93 -7.80
C GLU A 240 3.83 26.56 -8.06
N ALA A 241 2.78 25.76 -8.20
CA ALA A 241 1.41 26.24 -8.36
C ALA A 241 0.97 27.13 -7.18
N ARG A 242 1.24 26.67 -5.96
CA ARG A 242 0.92 27.43 -4.74
C ARG A 242 1.68 28.75 -4.66
N ALA A 243 2.96 28.78 -5.04
CA ALA A 243 3.78 30.00 -5.06
C ALA A 243 3.28 31.02 -6.09
N GLU A 244 2.72 30.53 -7.22
CA GLU A 244 2.15 31.32 -8.28
C GLU A 244 0.67 31.71 -8.07
N GLY A 245 0.04 31.21 -6.97
CA GLY A 245 -1.37 31.46 -6.66
C GLY A 245 -2.36 30.78 -7.62
N ARG A 246 -1.92 29.78 -8.37
CA ARG A 246 -2.77 29.01 -9.29
C ARG A 246 -3.19 27.68 -8.67
N GLU A 247 -4.28 27.12 -9.16
CA GLU A 247 -4.72 25.80 -8.78
C GLU A 247 -3.73 24.73 -9.26
N TYR A 248 -3.48 23.71 -8.41
CA TYR A 248 -2.60 22.61 -8.77
C TYR A 248 -3.28 21.67 -9.75
N GLU A 249 -2.62 21.37 -10.85
CA GLU A 249 -2.99 20.33 -11.81
C GLU A 249 -1.90 19.26 -11.89
N PRO A 250 -2.26 17.95 -11.88
CA PRO A 250 -1.31 16.88 -12.01
C PRO A 250 -0.49 16.97 -13.30
N VAL A 251 0.84 16.94 -13.18
CA VAL A 251 1.76 17.10 -14.33
C VAL A 251 2.19 15.78 -14.96
N THR A 252 2.18 14.68 -14.20
CA THR A 252 2.51 13.35 -14.71
C THR A 252 1.26 12.58 -15.15
N ASP A 253 1.38 11.72 -16.14
CA ASP A 253 0.26 10.90 -16.62
C ASP A 253 -0.30 9.99 -15.51
N ARG A 254 0.58 9.48 -14.66
CA ARG A 254 0.19 8.63 -13.54
C ARG A 254 -0.62 9.38 -12.47
N ALA A 255 -0.29 10.63 -12.22
CA ALA A 255 -1.06 11.46 -11.29
C ALA A 255 -2.39 11.90 -11.91
N ARG A 256 -2.42 12.23 -13.19
CA ARG A 256 -3.67 12.52 -13.93
C ARG A 256 -4.62 11.35 -13.93
N GLU A 257 -4.11 10.13 -14.21
CA GLU A 257 -4.92 8.91 -14.18
C GLU A 257 -5.46 8.65 -12.78
N ARG A 258 -4.63 8.81 -11.75
CA ARG A 258 -5.06 8.69 -10.35
C ARG A 258 -6.15 9.69 -9.99
N SER A 259 -6.02 10.97 -10.36
CA SER A 259 -7.04 12.00 -10.10
C SER A 259 -8.35 11.64 -10.77
N ARG A 260 -8.30 11.22 -12.04
CA ARG A 260 -9.48 10.78 -12.79
C ARG A 260 -10.19 9.58 -12.12
N LEU A 261 -9.41 8.59 -11.65
CA LEU A 261 -9.97 7.43 -10.93
C LEU A 261 -10.58 7.84 -9.58
N MET A 262 -10.00 8.81 -8.89
CA MET A 262 -10.58 9.34 -7.65
C MET A 262 -11.90 10.06 -7.89
N GLU A 263 -11.98 10.91 -8.91
CA GLU A 263 -13.21 11.59 -9.30
C GLU A 263 -14.35 10.60 -9.66
N LEU A 264 -14.00 9.57 -10.46
CA LEU A 264 -14.98 8.52 -10.81
C LEU A 264 -15.46 7.75 -9.57
N ARG A 265 -14.56 7.47 -8.63
CA ARG A 265 -14.91 6.83 -7.36
C ARG A 265 -15.84 7.71 -6.52
N ASP A 266 -15.54 8.99 -6.40
CA ASP A 266 -16.32 9.93 -5.59
C ASP A 266 -17.72 10.12 -6.20
N VAL A 267 -17.84 10.16 -7.53
CA VAL A 267 -19.12 10.13 -8.23
C VAL A 267 -19.89 8.84 -7.94
N ALA A 268 -19.24 7.68 -8.00
CA ALA A 268 -19.88 6.39 -7.72
C ALA A 268 -20.36 6.29 -6.26
N VAL A 269 -19.53 6.73 -5.31
CA VAL A 269 -19.90 6.78 -3.87
C VAL A 269 -21.10 7.69 -3.65
N HIS A 270 -21.08 8.89 -4.26
CA HIS A 270 -22.21 9.83 -4.14
C HIS A 270 -23.51 9.26 -4.73
N GLN A 271 -23.43 8.59 -5.89
CA GLN A 271 -24.57 7.92 -6.50
C GLN A 271 -25.10 6.77 -5.62
N ALA A 272 -24.21 5.95 -5.05
CA ALA A 272 -24.60 4.87 -4.14
C ALA A 272 -25.28 5.41 -2.86
N GLN A 273 -24.78 6.52 -2.34
CA GLN A 273 -25.37 7.16 -1.17
C GLN A 273 -26.78 7.73 -1.46
N ARG A 274 -26.95 8.41 -2.59
CA ARG A 274 -28.28 8.87 -3.05
C ARG A 274 -29.25 7.71 -3.28
N ALA A 275 -28.78 6.60 -3.85
CA ALA A 275 -29.61 5.40 -4.02
C ALA A 275 -30.05 4.81 -2.68
N LYS A 276 -29.15 4.79 -1.68
CA LYS A 276 -29.46 4.34 -0.32
C LYS A 276 -30.50 5.24 0.36
N GLU A 277 -30.32 6.55 0.28
CA GLU A 277 -31.29 7.54 0.82
C GLU A 277 -32.64 7.37 0.17
N TRP A 278 -32.66 7.22 -1.16
CA TRP A 278 -33.91 6.98 -1.90
C TRP A 278 -34.60 5.67 -1.46
N LEU A 279 -33.85 4.58 -1.27
CA LEU A 279 -34.42 3.31 -0.78
C LEU A 279 -35.06 3.45 0.61
N VAL A 280 -34.45 4.22 1.50
CA VAL A 280 -34.99 4.51 2.83
C VAL A 280 -36.30 5.32 2.71
N GLU A 281 -36.28 6.37 1.89
CA GLU A 281 -37.45 7.23 1.68
C GLU A 281 -38.61 6.45 1.00
N TYR A 282 -38.28 5.63 0.01
CA TYR A 282 -39.26 4.75 -0.67
C TYR A 282 -39.84 3.73 0.32
N GLY A 283 -39.03 3.09 1.16
CA GLY A 283 -39.51 2.18 2.20
C GLY A 283 -40.45 2.86 3.19
N GLN A 284 -40.15 4.10 3.62
CA GLN A 284 -41.01 4.89 4.49
C GLN A 284 -42.34 5.29 3.78
N ARG A 285 -42.29 5.57 2.48
CA ARG A 285 -43.47 5.87 1.67
C ARG A 285 -44.38 4.65 1.53
N ILE A 286 -43.83 3.48 1.25
CA ILE A 286 -44.56 2.21 1.22
C ILE A 286 -45.18 1.91 2.58
N ALA A 287 -44.42 2.05 3.67
CA ALA A 287 -44.95 1.83 5.03
C ALA A 287 -46.12 2.75 5.36
N ARG A 288 -46.07 4.03 4.95
CA ARG A 288 -47.21 4.98 5.11
C ARG A 288 -48.40 4.59 4.27
N LEU A 289 -48.22 4.14 3.03
CA LEU A 289 -49.29 3.68 2.16
C LEU A 289 -49.93 2.38 2.67
N ALA A 290 -49.15 1.47 3.25
CA ALA A 290 -49.67 0.23 3.86
C ALA A 290 -50.53 0.46 5.10
N GLN A 291 -50.41 1.62 5.76
CA GLN A 291 -51.24 2.04 6.89
C GLN A 291 -52.50 2.79 6.46
N SER A 292 -52.67 3.09 5.15
CA SER A 292 -53.82 3.79 4.61
C SER A 292 -54.94 2.79 4.28
N PRO A 293 -56.22 3.11 4.55
CA PRO A 293 -57.36 2.23 4.26
C PRO A 293 -57.66 2.07 2.75
N PHE A 294 -56.87 2.64 1.85
CA PHE A 294 -57.05 2.53 0.40
C PHE A 294 -56.45 1.23 -0.17
N SER A 295 -57.21 0.62 -1.06
CA SER A 295 -57.07 -0.73 -1.57
C SER A 295 -55.69 -1.10 -2.14
N ARG A 296 -55.33 -2.41 -2.02
CA ARG A 296 -54.17 -3.05 -2.61
C ARG A 296 -53.96 -2.76 -4.12
N GLU A 297 -55.04 -2.47 -4.86
CA GLU A 297 -54.99 -2.19 -6.30
C GLU A 297 -54.39 -0.82 -6.64
N ALA A 298 -54.64 0.20 -5.82
CA ALA A 298 -54.02 1.53 -5.99
C ALA A 298 -52.54 1.53 -5.68
N LEU A 299 -52.10 0.70 -4.73
CA LEU A 299 -50.68 0.49 -4.38
C LEU A 299 -49.88 -0.20 -5.50
N ALA A 300 -50.52 -1.18 -6.19
CA ALA A 300 -49.89 -1.88 -7.30
C ALA A 300 -49.72 -0.96 -8.53
N ALA A 301 -50.69 -0.11 -8.83
CA ALA A 301 -50.64 0.78 -9.99
C ALA A 301 -49.61 1.92 -9.86
N VAL A 302 -49.45 2.49 -8.68
CA VAL A 302 -48.43 3.55 -8.42
C VAL A 302 -47.02 2.99 -8.37
N GLY A 303 -46.85 1.77 -7.83
CA GLY A 303 -45.56 1.13 -7.72
C GLY A 303 -44.94 0.72 -9.06
N THR A 304 -45.78 0.23 -9.99
CA THR A 304 -45.33 -0.22 -11.32
C THR A 304 -44.86 0.94 -12.20
N GLN A 305 -45.62 2.04 -12.27
CA GLN A 305 -45.25 3.19 -13.10
C GLN A 305 -43.95 3.88 -12.64
N GLU A 306 -43.74 4.01 -11.34
CA GLU A 306 -42.52 4.62 -10.80
C GLU A 306 -41.32 3.71 -10.97
N LEU A 307 -41.46 2.38 -10.80
CA LEU A 307 -40.40 1.40 -11.05
C LEU A 307 -40.03 1.35 -12.53
N ASP A 308 -40.98 1.42 -13.43
CA ASP A 308 -40.72 1.45 -14.88
C ASP A 308 -39.99 2.73 -15.32
N ARG A 309 -40.39 3.89 -14.78
CA ARG A 309 -39.70 5.15 -15.04
C ARG A 309 -38.21 5.09 -14.58
N GLN A 310 -37.99 4.59 -13.40
CA GLN A 310 -36.63 4.50 -12.84
C GLN A 310 -35.80 3.43 -13.52
N ALA A 311 -36.41 2.32 -13.94
CA ALA A 311 -35.75 1.32 -14.77
C ALA A 311 -35.26 1.91 -16.10
N GLN A 312 -36.11 2.77 -16.73
CA GLN A 312 -35.72 3.48 -17.94
C GLN A 312 -34.61 4.51 -17.72
N GLU A 313 -34.68 5.30 -16.64
CA GLU A 313 -33.60 6.25 -16.28
C GLU A 313 -32.27 5.56 -16.00
N ARG A 314 -32.29 4.41 -15.29
CA ARG A 314 -31.08 3.58 -15.05
C ARG A 314 -30.56 2.97 -16.33
N ALA A 315 -31.42 2.46 -17.20
CA ALA A 315 -31.02 1.92 -18.49
C ALA A 315 -30.35 3.00 -19.37
N GLN A 316 -30.90 4.22 -19.38
CA GLN A 316 -30.30 5.36 -20.10
C GLN A 316 -28.96 5.78 -19.49
N ALA A 317 -28.84 5.81 -18.16
CA ALA A 317 -27.59 6.14 -17.48
C ALA A 317 -26.51 5.06 -17.74
N ALA A 318 -26.88 3.79 -17.69
CA ALA A 318 -25.99 2.68 -18.02
C ALA A 318 -25.55 2.71 -19.49
N ALA A 319 -26.45 3.02 -20.41
CA ALA A 319 -26.13 3.15 -21.82
C ALA A 319 -25.18 4.34 -22.09
N ARG A 320 -25.36 5.47 -21.40
CA ARG A 320 -24.43 6.62 -21.49
C ARG A 320 -23.04 6.25 -20.95
N LEU A 321 -22.97 5.53 -19.84
CA LEU A 321 -21.71 5.09 -19.26
C LEU A 321 -20.97 4.10 -20.19
N GLN A 322 -21.71 3.15 -20.79
CA GLN A 322 -21.14 2.23 -21.78
C GLN A 322 -20.62 2.98 -23.00
N LEU A 323 -21.34 3.98 -23.49
CA LEU A 323 -20.93 4.80 -24.62
C LEU A 323 -19.64 5.56 -24.31
N GLN A 324 -19.53 6.16 -23.11
CA GLN A 324 -18.32 6.84 -22.64
C GLN A 324 -17.15 5.86 -22.53
N GLN A 325 -17.38 4.67 -21.98
CA GLN A 325 -16.34 3.65 -21.89
C GLN A 325 -15.85 3.20 -23.28
N GLN A 326 -16.77 3.00 -24.24
CA GLN A 326 -16.40 2.67 -25.62
C GLN A 326 -15.62 3.79 -26.31
N GLN A 327 -16.01 5.06 -26.06
CA GLN A 327 -15.29 6.22 -26.58
C GLN A 327 -13.87 6.29 -25.99
N ALA A 328 -13.75 6.13 -24.69
CA ALA A 328 -12.43 6.10 -24.01
C ALA A 328 -11.53 4.95 -24.51
N GLN A 329 -12.11 3.76 -24.73
CA GLN A 329 -11.36 2.63 -25.30
C GLN A 329 -10.90 2.92 -26.75
N ARG A 330 -11.75 3.53 -27.58
CA ARG A 330 -11.37 3.93 -28.95
C ARG A 330 -10.26 4.97 -28.95
N GLU A 331 -10.33 5.96 -28.08
CA GLU A 331 -9.29 6.97 -27.94
C GLU A 331 -7.98 6.37 -27.42
N ALA A 332 -8.04 5.46 -26.46
CA ALA A 332 -6.87 4.73 -25.96
C ALA A 332 -6.20 3.91 -27.09
N LEU A 333 -7.00 3.20 -27.89
CA LEU A 333 -6.51 2.44 -29.02
C LEU A 333 -5.88 3.33 -30.10
N GLN A 334 -6.49 4.47 -30.40
CA GLN A 334 -5.93 5.46 -31.33
C GLN A 334 -4.60 6.04 -30.84
N ARG A 335 -4.50 6.37 -29.54
CA ARG A 335 -3.23 6.83 -28.93
C ARG A 335 -2.14 5.77 -29.01
N GLU A 336 -2.49 4.51 -28.75
CA GLU A 336 -1.56 3.40 -28.85
C GLU A 336 -1.06 3.21 -30.28
N GLN A 337 -1.97 3.29 -31.28
CA GLN A 337 -1.58 3.22 -32.70
C GLN A 337 -0.70 4.39 -33.13
N LEU A 338 -0.97 5.60 -32.64
CA LEU A 338 -0.11 6.77 -32.92
C LEU A 338 1.28 6.59 -32.31
N ARG A 339 1.36 6.10 -31.08
CA ARG A 339 2.62 5.81 -30.39
C ARG A 339 3.44 4.72 -31.12
N GLN A 340 2.78 3.69 -31.58
CA GLN A 340 3.42 2.63 -32.39
C GLN A 340 4.00 3.21 -33.70
N ARG A 341 3.27 4.10 -34.36
CA ARG A 341 3.74 4.76 -35.59
C ARG A 341 4.89 5.74 -35.32
N GLU A 342 4.96 6.36 -34.17
CA GLU A 342 6.09 7.19 -33.77
C GLU A 342 7.33 6.35 -33.50
N ILE A 343 7.20 5.26 -32.77
CA ILE A 343 8.29 4.31 -32.51
C ILE A 343 8.84 3.74 -33.83
N GLU A 344 7.97 3.37 -34.75
CA GLU A 344 8.36 2.83 -36.05
C GLU A 344 9.10 3.89 -36.90
N ARG A 345 8.62 5.14 -36.89
CA ARG A 345 9.31 6.27 -37.55
C ARG A 345 10.68 6.56 -36.95
N ASP A 346 10.80 6.54 -35.64
CA ASP A 346 12.08 6.76 -34.96
C ASP A 346 13.05 5.60 -35.24
N ARG A 347 12.56 4.38 -35.31
CA ARG A 347 13.35 3.20 -35.70
C ARG A 347 13.84 3.31 -37.16
N GLN A 348 12.99 3.78 -38.06
CA GLN A 348 13.39 3.99 -39.45
C GLN A 348 14.45 5.11 -39.56
N ARG A 349 14.28 6.22 -38.88
CA ARG A 349 15.28 7.29 -38.81
C ARG A 349 16.61 6.82 -38.23
N GLN A 350 16.58 5.94 -37.24
CA GLN A 350 17.80 5.37 -36.67
C GLN A 350 18.49 4.46 -37.69
N ILE A 351 17.76 3.60 -38.38
CA ILE A 351 18.28 2.74 -39.46
C ILE A 351 18.89 3.58 -40.60
N GLU A 352 18.27 4.70 -40.99
CA GLU A 352 18.78 5.61 -41.98
C GLU A 352 20.08 6.30 -41.56
N ARG A 353 20.18 6.70 -40.30
CA ARG A 353 21.42 7.24 -39.71
C ARG A 353 22.57 6.24 -39.67
N ASP A 354 22.23 4.97 -39.32
CA ASP A 354 23.23 3.89 -39.21
C ASP A 354 23.71 3.39 -40.63
N ARG A 355 22.95 3.71 -41.67
CA ARG A 355 23.35 3.36 -43.07
C ARG A 355 24.38 4.31 -43.65
N GLY A 356 24.68 5.44 -43.02
CA GLY A 356 25.68 6.39 -43.50
C GLY A 356 25.41 6.98 -44.93
N PRO A 357 26.01 8.07 -45.33
CA PRO A 357 25.89 8.57 -46.70
C PRO A 357 26.56 7.57 -47.65
N SER A 358 25.77 7.05 -48.57
CA SER A 358 26.27 6.25 -49.70
C SER A 358 27.29 7.09 -50.47
N LEU A 359 28.57 6.76 -50.35
CA LEU A 359 29.62 7.35 -51.19
C LEU A 359 29.34 6.90 -52.62
N GLY A 360 28.69 7.77 -53.37
CA GLY A 360 28.58 7.64 -54.83
C GLY A 360 29.97 7.62 -55.47
N ARG A 361 30.20 6.58 -56.22
CA ARG A 361 31.24 6.58 -57.25
C ARG A 361 30.70 7.21 -58.51
#